data_1497b8dbbdaf8f644637c3cf748d5711
#
_entry.id   1497b8dbbdaf8f644637c3cf748d5711
#
_cell.length_a   1.000
_cell.length_b   1.000
_cell.length_c   1.000
_cell.angle_alpha   90.00
_cell.angle_beta   90.00
_cell.angle_gamma   90.00
#
_symmetry.space_group_name_H-M   'P 1'
#
loop_
_entity.id
_entity.type
_entity.pdbx_description
1 polymer ?
#
loop_
_entity_poly.entity_id
_entity_poly.type
_entity_poly.pdbx_seq_one_letter_code
_entity_poly.pdbx_strand_id
1 'polypeptide(L)'
;MKEKDYWKDRKYLNYDMKIEFDILKNMEYIIDLLEDLYYNNGSYVEYDAWSDALLSTAKQDKLWGQITENNFNNLCKKFKLF
;
A
#
# COMPACT_ATOMS: atom_id res chain seq x y z
N MET A 1 -4.03 -19.65 -14.89
CA MET A 1 -4.25 -18.24 -14.61
C MET A 1 -2.95 -17.58 -14.16
N LYS A 2 -2.72 -16.37 -14.60
CA LYS A 2 -1.54 -15.65 -14.20
C LYS A 2 -1.72 -15.03 -12.82
N GLU A 3 -0.64 -14.96 -12.07
CA GLU A 3 -0.65 -14.36 -10.74
C GLU A 3 -1.22 -12.94 -10.76
N LYS A 4 -0.89 -12.17 -11.79
CA LYS A 4 -1.33 -10.80 -11.90
C LYS A 4 -2.86 -10.71 -12.03
N ASP A 5 -3.47 -11.65 -12.75
CA ASP A 5 -4.92 -11.70 -12.86
C ASP A 5 -5.55 -12.04 -11.51
N TYR A 6 -4.94 -12.94 -10.77
CA TYR A 6 -5.37 -13.29 -9.44
C TYR A 6 -5.33 -12.06 -8.51
N TRP A 7 -4.24 -11.32 -8.56
CA TRP A 7 -4.08 -10.12 -7.75
C TRP A 7 -5.15 -9.08 -8.10
N LYS A 8 -5.42 -8.94 -9.37
CA LYS A 8 -6.43 -8.00 -9.86
C LYS A 8 -7.81 -8.39 -9.35
N ASP A 9 -8.13 -9.67 -9.36
CA ASP A 9 -9.40 -10.16 -8.85
C ASP A 9 -9.51 -9.94 -7.35
N ARG A 10 -8.40 -10.05 -6.64
CA ARG A 10 -8.35 -9.81 -5.21
C ARG A 10 -8.36 -8.33 -4.86
N LYS A 11 -8.06 -7.47 -5.83
CA LYS A 11 -8.07 -6.01 -5.66
C LYS A 11 -7.12 -5.54 -4.56
N TYR A 12 -5.95 -6.14 -4.51
CA TYR A 12 -4.94 -5.75 -3.52
C TYR A 12 -4.34 -4.38 -3.77
N LEU A 13 -4.40 -3.91 -5.01
CA LEU A 13 -3.78 -2.63 -5.36
C LEU A 13 -4.65 -1.92 -6.40
N ASN A 14 -4.99 -0.68 -6.11
CA ASN A 14 -5.67 0.18 -7.06
C ASN A 14 -4.62 0.99 -7.81
N TYR A 15 -4.06 0.41 -8.86
CA TYR A 15 -2.93 1.03 -9.56
C TYR A 15 -3.30 2.26 -10.38
N ASP A 16 -4.59 2.47 -10.64
CA ASP A 16 -5.06 3.68 -11.32
C ASP A 16 -5.04 4.88 -10.39
N MET A 17 -5.02 4.64 -9.10
CA MET A 17 -5.05 5.68 -8.11
C MET A 17 -3.64 6.12 -7.77
N LYS A 18 -3.42 7.42 -7.72
CA LYS A 18 -2.11 7.98 -7.41
C LYS A 18 -2.00 8.34 -5.95
N ILE A 19 -0.78 8.30 -5.43
CA ILE A 19 -0.47 8.84 -4.13
C ILE A 19 -0.41 10.36 -4.29
N GLU A 20 -1.19 11.07 -3.48
CA GLU A 20 -1.43 12.50 -3.68
C GLU A 20 -0.60 13.39 -2.76
N PHE A 21 0.44 12.85 -2.17
CA PHE A 21 1.30 13.61 -1.26
C PHE A 21 2.71 13.02 -1.27
N ASP A 22 3.65 13.76 -0.71
CA ASP A 22 5.04 13.29 -0.61
C ASP A 22 5.16 12.21 0.45
N ILE A 23 5.67 11.05 0.03
CA ILE A 23 5.80 9.90 0.90
C ILE A 23 6.96 10.09 1.88
N LEU A 24 6.70 9.80 3.14
CA LEU A 24 7.74 9.82 4.17
C LEU A 24 8.67 8.62 3.99
N LYS A 25 9.92 8.79 4.39
CA LYS A 25 10.93 7.75 4.21
C LYS A 25 10.58 6.44 4.91
N ASN A 26 9.91 6.52 6.05
CA ASN A 26 9.54 5.32 6.78
C ASN A 26 8.47 4.49 6.08
N MET A 27 7.77 5.06 5.10
CA MET A 27 6.78 4.35 4.31
C MET A 27 7.28 4.00 2.91
N GLU A 28 8.25 4.75 2.40
CA GLU A 28 8.73 4.60 1.02
C GLU A 28 9.19 3.18 0.73
N TYR A 29 9.97 2.60 1.61
CA TYR A 29 10.46 1.24 1.48
C TYR A 29 9.31 0.24 1.38
N ILE A 30 8.30 0.39 2.24
CA ILE A 30 7.16 -0.54 2.27
C ILE A 30 6.33 -0.40 1.01
N ILE A 31 6.11 0.83 0.57
CA ILE A 31 5.34 1.10 -0.65
C ILE A 31 6.04 0.52 -1.87
N ASP A 32 7.35 0.71 -1.96
CA ASP A 32 8.13 0.14 -3.07
C ASP A 32 8.03 -1.38 -3.07
N LEU A 33 8.07 -2.00 -1.90
CA LEU A 33 7.92 -3.45 -1.76
C LEU A 33 6.54 -3.92 -2.24
N LEU A 34 5.50 -3.21 -1.83
CA LEU A 34 4.14 -3.59 -2.23
C LEU A 34 3.96 -3.50 -3.74
N GLU A 35 4.46 -2.43 -4.35
CA GLU A 35 4.37 -2.27 -5.79
C GLU A 35 5.18 -3.33 -6.52
N ASP A 36 6.38 -3.62 -6.01
CA ASP A 36 7.23 -4.64 -6.62
C ASP A 36 6.57 -6.02 -6.56
N LEU A 37 6.00 -6.37 -5.42
CA LEU A 37 5.28 -7.63 -5.28
C LEU A 37 4.11 -7.73 -6.25
N TYR A 38 3.36 -6.66 -6.37
CA TYR A 38 2.20 -6.63 -7.26
C TYR A 38 2.60 -6.76 -8.73
N TYR A 39 3.56 -5.94 -9.17
CA TYR A 39 3.91 -5.88 -10.59
C TYR A 39 4.75 -7.07 -11.05
N ASN A 40 5.45 -7.72 -10.14
CA ASN A 40 6.33 -8.85 -10.49
C ASN A 40 5.73 -10.19 -10.09
N ASN A 41 4.41 -10.23 -9.84
CA ASN A 41 3.70 -11.46 -9.51
C ASN A 41 4.28 -12.16 -8.28
N GLY A 42 4.62 -11.37 -7.27
CA GLY A 42 5.12 -11.91 -6.01
C GLY A 42 4.01 -12.58 -5.21
N SER A 43 4.35 -13.03 -4.02
CA SER A 43 3.42 -13.73 -3.14
C SER A 43 2.37 -12.76 -2.59
N TYR A 44 1.09 -13.12 -2.73
CA TYR A 44 0.02 -12.31 -2.14
C TYR A 44 0.05 -12.42 -0.60
N VAL A 45 0.62 -13.48 -0.06
CA VAL A 45 0.80 -13.62 1.39
C VAL A 45 1.78 -12.56 1.89
N GLU A 46 2.88 -12.37 1.15
CA GLU A 46 3.83 -11.32 1.47
C GLU A 46 3.21 -9.94 1.31
N TYR A 47 2.39 -9.75 0.28
CA TYR A 47 1.69 -8.49 0.10
C TYR A 47 0.80 -8.18 1.30
N ASP A 48 0.03 -9.16 1.77
CA ASP A 48 -0.82 -8.97 2.93
C ASP A 48 -0.01 -8.57 4.17
N ALA A 49 1.11 -9.24 4.41
CA ALA A 49 1.96 -8.92 5.55
C ALA A 49 2.52 -7.51 5.47
N TRP A 50 3.01 -7.11 4.29
CA TRP A 50 3.58 -5.77 4.12
C TRP A 50 2.50 -4.69 4.08
N SER A 51 1.30 -5.00 3.61
CA SER A 51 0.20 -4.03 3.67
C SER A 51 -0.20 -3.74 5.12
N ASP A 52 -0.17 -4.75 5.99
CA ASP A 52 -0.39 -4.53 7.42
C ASP A 52 0.69 -3.63 8.01
N ALA A 53 1.94 -3.83 7.60
CA ALA A 53 3.04 -2.97 8.05
C ALA A 53 2.84 -1.53 7.58
N LEU A 54 2.41 -1.33 6.35
CA LEU A 54 2.13 0.01 5.83
C LEU A 54 0.99 0.66 6.62
N LEU A 55 -0.07 -0.09 6.89
CA LEU A 55 -1.20 0.44 7.65
C LEU A 55 -0.77 0.89 9.04
N SER A 56 0.01 0.08 9.75
CA SER A 56 0.51 0.44 11.07
C SER A 56 1.38 1.69 11.04
N THR A 57 2.30 1.76 10.06
CA THR A 57 3.19 2.90 9.92
C THR A 57 2.40 4.17 9.60
N ALA A 58 1.44 4.06 8.69
CA ALA A 58 0.61 5.21 8.31
C ALA A 58 -0.24 5.69 9.47
N LYS A 59 -0.79 4.79 10.27
CA LYS A 59 -1.56 5.17 11.45
C LYS A 59 -0.71 5.92 12.45
N GLN A 60 0.52 5.46 12.66
CA GLN A 60 1.44 6.11 13.57
C GLN A 60 1.82 7.49 13.07
N ASP A 61 2.12 7.61 11.79
CA ASP A 61 2.46 8.89 11.18
C ASP A 61 1.29 9.88 11.26
N LYS A 62 0.09 9.40 11.05
CA LYS A 62 -1.11 10.24 11.19
C LYS A 62 -1.26 10.72 12.64
N LEU A 63 -1.08 9.82 13.58
CA LEU A 63 -1.21 10.14 15.01
C LEU A 63 -0.19 11.20 15.43
N TRP A 64 1.02 11.14 14.87
CA TRP A 64 2.08 12.08 15.20
C TRP A 64 2.04 13.36 14.35
N GLY A 65 1.05 13.49 13.47
CA GLY A 65 0.90 14.68 12.65
C GLY A 65 1.84 14.75 11.46
N GLN A 66 2.48 13.65 11.10
CA GLN A 66 3.38 13.62 9.95
C GLN A 66 2.62 13.57 8.63
N ILE A 67 1.41 13.04 8.64
CA ILE A 67 0.52 13.04 7.49
C ILE A 67 -0.88 13.43 7.94
N THR A 68 -1.70 13.88 7.00
CA THR A 68 -3.07 14.25 7.28
C THR A 68 -3.99 13.03 7.20
N GLU A 69 -5.21 13.18 7.67
CA GLU A 69 -6.21 12.13 7.52
C GLU A 69 -6.50 11.87 6.04
N ASN A 70 -6.51 12.90 5.21
CA ASN A 70 -6.70 12.72 3.76
C ASN A 70 -5.56 11.91 3.15
N ASN A 71 -4.33 12.16 3.57
CA ASN A 71 -3.18 11.38 3.12
C ASN A 71 -3.32 9.93 3.52
N PHE A 72 -3.71 9.68 4.76
CA PHE A 72 -3.93 8.34 5.26
C PHE A 72 -5.00 7.62 4.45
N ASN A 73 -6.12 8.28 4.19
CA ASN A 73 -7.20 7.70 3.40
C ASN A 73 -6.76 7.41 1.97
N ASN A 74 -5.94 8.28 1.39
CA ASN A 74 -5.40 8.07 0.06
C ASN A 74 -4.59 6.77 -0.01
N LEU A 75 -3.70 6.56 0.96
CA LEU A 75 -2.92 5.32 1.03
C LEU A 75 -3.81 4.10 1.21
N CYS A 76 -4.75 4.18 2.12
CA CYS A 76 -5.65 3.05 2.41
C CYS A 76 -6.46 2.65 1.18
N LYS A 77 -6.91 3.62 0.41
CA LYS A 77 -7.69 3.33 -0.80
C LYS A 77 -6.82 2.76 -1.91
N LYS A 78 -5.60 3.30 -2.07
CA LYS A 78 -4.71 2.81 -3.13
C LYS A 78 -4.27 1.39 -2.88
N PHE A 79 -3.86 1.07 -1.66
CA PHE A 79 -3.28 -0.24 -1.34
C PHE A 79 -4.28 -1.20 -0.69
N LYS A 80 -5.54 -0.81 -0.60
CA LYS A 80 -6.59 -1.66 -0.01
C LYS A 80 -6.23 -2.11 1.40
N LEU A 81 -5.88 -1.16 2.25
CA LEU A 81 -5.40 -1.44 3.61
C LEU A 81 -6.52 -1.69 4.62
N PHE A 82 -7.74 -1.50 4.22
CA PHE A 82 -8.87 -1.72 5.12
C PHE A 82 -9.25 -3.18 5.24
#